data_ee341b50cbc30703d0cfde1d085a191e
#
_entry.id   ee341b50cbc30703d0cfde1d085a191e
#
_cell.length_a   1.000
_cell.length_b   1.000
_cell.length_c   1.000
_cell.angle_alpha   90.00
_cell.angle_beta   90.00
_cell.angle_gamma   90.00
#
_symmetry.space_group_name_H-M   'P 1'
#
loop_
_entity.id
_entity.type
_entity.pdbx_description
1 polymer ?
#
loop_
_entity_poly.entity_id
_entity_poly.type
_entity_poly.pdbx_seq_one_letter_code
_entity_poly.pdbx_strand_id
1 'polypeptide(L)'
;MDPTIGMLERLLLSAGCELQLTGRSLRSPQLGDLTQAWATDPSGQDRPEWTHIRGFLDYLTLNPDAVAPSTAQMPKPSGSDFMDNLLAGIAEKACDDAGIARPSWTRHVPPLTHRWASPGTPRMRQRALELTPPQLASRGINMTADSLWRNLHPLDV
;
A
#
# COMPACT_ATOMS: atom_id res chain seq x y z
N MET A 1 5.73 33.89 4.92
CA MET A 1 5.21 33.29 3.66
C MET A 1 6.29 32.37 3.15
N ASP A 2 6.02 31.05 3.17
CA ASP A 2 7.00 30.11 2.68
C ASP A 2 7.07 30.18 1.14
N PRO A 3 8.28 30.33 0.57
CA PRO A 3 8.41 30.37 -0.87
C PRO A 3 8.05 29.04 -1.49
N THR A 4 7.17 29.07 -2.48
CA THR A 4 6.89 27.87 -3.28
C THR A 4 8.10 27.50 -4.15
N ILE A 5 8.25 26.21 -4.49
CA ILE A 5 9.32 25.72 -5.40
C ILE A 5 9.36 26.54 -6.69
N GLY A 6 8.19 26.86 -7.29
CA GLY A 6 8.12 27.67 -8.50
C GLY A 6 8.55 29.14 -8.32
N MET A 7 8.50 29.69 -7.08
CA MET A 7 9.02 31.02 -6.79
C MET A 7 10.56 30.99 -6.67
N LEU A 8 11.09 29.94 -6.03
CA LEU A 8 12.53 29.72 -5.93
C LEU A 8 13.16 29.48 -7.31
N GLU A 9 12.53 28.71 -8.15
CA GLU A 9 12.97 28.44 -9.51
C GLU A 9 13.06 29.74 -10.33
N ARG A 10 12.03 30.58 -10.29
CA ARG A 10 12.03 31.88 -10.99
C ARG A 10 13.12 32.82 -10.48
N LEU A 11 13.34 32.86 -9.17
CA LEU A 11 14.41 33.70 -8.58
C LEU A 11 15.80 33.22 -9.01
N LEU A 12 16.03 31.90 -9.02
CA LEU A 12 17.31 31.33 -9.44
C LEU A 12 17.55 31.49 -10.94
N LEU A 13 16.54 31.33 -11.78
CA LEU A 13 16.64 31.60 -13.22
C LEU A 13 16.97 33.07 -13.51
N SER A 14 16.40 34.02 -12.76
CA SER A 14 16.71 35.43 -12.91
C SER A 14 18.16 35.78 -12.49
N ALA A 15 18.78 34.96 -11.65
CA ALA A 15 20.17 35.04 -11.23
C ALA A 15 21.13 34.23 -12.11
N GLY A 16 20.65 33.64 -13.21
CA GLY A 16 21.44 32.79 -14.08
C GLY A 16 21.75 31.40 -13.49
N CYS A 17 20.97 30.98 -12.48
CA CYS A 17 21.11 29.68 -11.82
C CYS A 17 19.93 28.75 -12.16
N GLU A 18 20.17 27.45 -12.25
CA GLU A 18 19.17 26.43 -12.39
C GLU A 18 18.89 25.77 -11.05
N LEU A 19 17.60 25.54 -10.75
CA LEU A 19 17.21 24.79 -9.55
C LEU A 19 17.25 23.29 -9.87
N GLN A 20 18.17 22.56 -9.23
CA GLN A 20 18.22 21.12 -9.29
C GLN A 20 17.78 20.54 -7.94
N LEU A 21 16.64 19.86 -7.92
CA LEU A 21 16.13 19.17 -6.75
C LEU A 21 16.52 17.70 -6.81
N THR A 22 17.33 17.26 -5.85
CA THR A 22 17.72 15.86 -5.71
C THR A 22 17.09 15.30 -4.43
N GLY A 23 16.14 14.38 -4.59
CA GLY A 23 15.59 13.63 -3.47
C GLY A 23 16.38 12.34 -3.26
N ARG A 24 16.89 12.10 -2.04
CA ARG A 24 17.48 10.82 -1.66
C ARG A 24 16.57 10.16 -0.62
N SER A 25 16.07 8.98 -0.93
CA SER A 25 15.42 8.15 0.08
C SER A 25 16.45 7.69 1.09
N LEU A 26 16.25 7.99 2.37
CA LEU A 26 17.14 7.55 3.44
C LEU A 26 17.03 6.04 3.71
N ARG A 27 15.85 5.48 3.47
CA ARG A 27 15.60 4.02 3.50
C ARG A 27 14.48 3.67 2.54
N SER A 28 14.49 2.45 2.04
CA SER A 28 13.36 1.92 1.28
C SER A 28 12.14 1.79 2.19
N PRO A 29 10.93 2.15 1.71
CA PRO A 29 9.69 1.93 2.44
C PRO A 29 9.55 0.46 2.84
N GLN A 30 9.10 0.22 4.05
CA GLN A 30 8.89 -1.11 4.59
C GLN A 30 7.39 -1.34 4.82
N LEU A 31 6.92 -2.56 4.63
CA LEU A 31 5.53 -2.92 4.93
C LEU A 31 5.16 -2.58 6.38
N GLY A 32 6.10 -2.74 7.31
CA GLY A 32 5.94 -2.38 8.72
C GLY A 32 5.65 -0.89 8.97
N ASP A 33 5.97 -0.01 8.04
CA ASP A 33 5.66 1.42 8.17
C ASP A 33 4.15 1.69 8.09
N LEU A 34 3.37 0.74 7.54
CA LEU A 34 1.91 0.83 7.40
C LEU A 34 1.15 0.37 8.65
N THR A 35 1.81 -0.18 9.66
CA THR A 35 1.12 -0.71 10.87
C THR A 35 0.30 0.34 11.61
N GLN A 36 0.63 1.61 11.46
CA GLN A 36 -0.10 2.74 12.05
C GLN A 36 -1.00 3.47 11.04
N ALA A 37 -1.08 3.00 9.79
CA ALA A 37 -1.87 3.64 8.74
C ALA A 37 -3.37 3.24 8.82
N TRP A 38 -3.94 3.35 10.01
CA TRP A 38 -5.36 3.09 10.27
C TRP A 38 -5.85 3.80 11.53
N ALA A 39 -7.16 3.96 11.63
CA ALA A 39 -7.83 4.48 12.83
C ALA A 39 -9.18 3.77 13.00
N THR A 40 -9.69 3.78 14.22
CA THR A 40 -11.07 3.33 14.48
C THR A 40 -12.01 4.50 14.25
N ASP A 41 -13.04 4.31 13.45
CA ASP A 41 -14.05 5.32 13.22
C ASP A 41 -15.03 5.44 14.41
N PRO A 42 -15.91 6.48 14.46
CA PRO A 42 -16.87 6.64 15.53
C PRO A 42 -17.86 5.48 15.70
N SER A 43 -18.02 4.63 14.67
CA SER A 43 -18.86 3.41 14.74
C SER A 43 -18.11 2.21 15.34
N GLY A 44 -16.82 2.34 15.66
CA GLY A 44 -15.99 1.28 16.16
C GLY A 44 -15.39 0.37 15.07
N GLN A 45 -15.50 0.78 13.80
CA GLN A 45 -14.95 0.03 12.68
C GLN A 45 -13.53 0.48 12.33
N ASP A 46 -12.66 -0.48 12.02
CA ASP A 46 -11.31 -0.18 11.57
C ASP A 46 -11.33 0.45 10.18
N ARG A 47 -10.66 1.58 10.07
CA ARG A 47 -10.61 2.39 8.87
C ARG A 47 -9.18 2.60 8.43
N PRO A 48 -8.72 1.92 7.37
CA PRO A 48 -7.38 2.10 6.84
C PRO A 48 -7.19 3.48 6.19
N GLU A 49 -5.98 4.00 6.29
CA GLU A 49 -5.54 5.17 5.52
C GLU A 49 -5.10 4.75 4.13
N TRP A 50 -6.06 4.59 3.24
CA TRP A 50 -5.86 4.07 1.89
C TRP A 50 -4.81 4.81 1.08
N THR A 51 -4.62 6.10 1.32
CA THR A 51 -3.62 6.91 0.61
C THR A 51 -2.20 6.42 0.89
N HIS A 52 -1.87 6.13 2.16
CA HIS A 52 -0.56 5.59 2.54
C HIS A 52 -0.35 4.18 2.00
N ILE A 53 -1.37 3.33 2.11
CA ILE A 53 -1.31 1.95 1.62
C ILE A 53 -1.10 1.94 0.10
N ARG A 54 -1.88 2.71 -0.64
CA ARG A 54 -1.72 2.82 -2.10
C ARG A 54 -0.37 3.38 -2.51
N GLY A 55 0.12 4.40 -1.78
CA GLY A 55 1.46 4.94 -2.04
C GLY A 55 2.57 3.91 -1.90
N PHE A 56 2.48 3.04 -0.90
CA PHE A 56 3.40 1.91 -0.74
C PHE A 56 3.29 0.89 -1.89
N LEU A 57 2.07 0.55 -2.30
CA LEU A 57 1.83 -0.38 -3.41
C LEU A 57 2.31 0.19 -4.75
N ASP A 58 2.12 1.48 -4.99
CA ASP A 58 2.66 2.16 -6.16
C ASP A 58 4.19 2.10 -6.17
N TYR A 59 4.82 2.33 -5.02
CA TYR A 59 6.27 2.20 -4.87
C TYR A 59 6.76 0.80 -5.24
N LEU A 60 6.11 -0.26 -4.74
CA LEU A 60 6.47 -1.64 -5.08
C LEU A 60 6.26 -1.97 -6.57
N THR A 61 5.18 -1.44 -7.16
CA THR A 61 4.87 -1.61 -8.58
C THR A 61 5.94 -0.98 -9.48
N LEU A 62 6.42 0.21 -9.10
CA LEU A 62 7.46 0.93 -9.84
C LEU A 62 8.88 0.41 -9.55
N ASN A 63 9.06 -0.33 -8.45
CA ASN A 63 10.35 -0.86 -8.02
C ASN A 63 10.24 -2.35 -7.67
N PRO A 64 10.10 -3.25 -8.65
CA PRO A 64 9.92 -4.69 -8.40
C PRO A 64 11.03 -5.31 -7.54
N ASP A 65 12.27 -4.85 -7.68
CA ASP A 65 13.41 -5.31 -6.89
C ASP A 65 13.30 -4.96 -5.39
N ALA A 66 12.46 -3.98 -5.06
CA ALA A 66 12.20 -3.59 -3.67
C ALA A 66 11.18 -4.51 -2.97
N VAL A 67 10.43 -5.35 -3.68
CA VAL A 67 9.39 -6.21 -3.09
C VAL A 67 9.98 -7.12 -2.01
N ALA A 68 11.06 -7.85 -2.33
CA ALA A 68 11.69 -8.76 -1.38
C ALA A 68 12.15 -8.05 -0.10
N PRO A 69 13.00 -7.01 -0.15
CA PRO A 69 13.47 -6.35 1.07
C PRO A 69 12.37 -5.59 1.81
N SER A 70 11.34 -5.05 1.11
CA SER A 70 10.25 -4.30 1.74
C SER A 70 9.22 -5.17 2.47
N THR A 71 9.11 -6.46 2.11
CA THR A 71 8.14 -7.40 2.68
C THR A 71 8.77 -8.50 3.54
N ALA A 72 10.09 -8.62 3.56
CA ALA A 72 10.79 -9.71 4.23
C ALA A 72 10.54 -9.77 5.74
N GLN A 73 10.48 -8.60 6.38
CA GLN A 73 10.33 -8.51 7.83
C GLN A 73 8.86 -8.52 8.23
N MET A 74 8.51 -9.35 9.21
CA MET A 74 7.17 -9.35 9.81
C MET A 74 6.90 -7.98 10.44
N PRO A 75 5.81 -7.31 10.05
CA PRO A 75 5.36 -6.09 10.71
C PRO A 75 5.05 -6.34 12.20
N LYS A 76 5.21 -5.31 13.03
CA LYS A 76 4.70 -5.36 14.40
C LYS A 76 3.17 -5.46 14.35
N PRO A 77 2.53 -6.16 15.32
CA PRO A 77 1.07 -6.17 15.40
C PRO A 77 0.50 -4.75 15.39
N SER A 78 -0.47 -4.51 14.53
CA SER A 78 -1.10 -3.19 14.37
C SER A 78 -2.12 -2.88 15.47
N GLY A 79 -2.60 -3.90 16.16
CA GLY A 79 -3.74 -3.82 17.08
C GLY A 79 -5.09 -4.04 16.39
N SER A 80 -5.11 -4.25 15.08
CA SER A 80 -6.28 -4.58 14.28
C SER A 80 -6.04 -5.87 13.51
N ASP A 81 -6.85 -6.91 13.76
CA ASP A 81 -6.77 -8.17 13.01
C ASP A 81 -6.98 -7.95 11.51
N PHE A 82 -7.84 -6.99 11.16
CA PHE A 82 -8.05 -6.62 9.76
C PHE A 82 -6.78 -6.05 9.13
N MET A 83 -6.10 -5.10 9.78
CA MET A 83 -4.87 -4.50 9.26
C MET A 83 -3.75 -5.53 9.15
N ASP A 84 -3.58 -6.39 10.15
CA ASP A 84 -2.54 -7.43 10.13
C ASP A 84 -2.76 -8.40 8.96
N ASN A 85 -4.02 -8.79 8.70
CA ASN A 85 -4.38 -9.60 7.55
C ASN A 85 -4.25 -8.87 6.21
N LEU A 86 -4.59 -7.58 6.16
CA LEU A 86 -4.41 -6.77 4.96
C LEU A 86 -2.92 -6.68 4.59
N LEU A 87 -2.05 -6.39 5.54
CA LEU A 87 -0.61 -6.31 5.31
C LEU A 87 -0.03 -7.66 4.87
N ALA A 88 -0.47 -8.76 5.49
CA ALA A 88 -0.04 -10.09 5.08
C ALA A 88 -0.51 -10.44 3.65
N GLY A 89 -1.76 -10.12 3.30
CA GLY A 89 -2.29 -10.31 1.95
C GLY A 89 -1.57 -9.45 0.90
N ILE A 90 -1.20 -8.22 1.25
CA ILE A 90 -0.39 -7.35 0.40
C ILE A 90 0.99 -7.97 0.15
N ALA A 91 1.68 -8.45 1.20
CA ALA A 91 2.98 -9.09 1.05
C ALA A 91 2.92 -10.33 0.15
N GLU A 92 1.92 -11.18 0.35
CA GLU A 92 1.73 -12.38 -0.48
C GLU A 92 1.48 -12.04 -1.94
N LYS A 93 0.56 -11.08 -2.20
CA LYS A 93 0.26 -10.69 -3.58
C LYS A 93 1.45 -10.02 -4.25
N ALA A 94 2.15 -9.12 -3.57
CA ALA A 94 3.33 -8.45 -4.13
C ALA A 94 4.42 -9.46 -4.50
N CYS A 95 4.66 -10.47 -3.65
CA CYS A 95 5.62 -11.53 -3.94
C CYS A 95 5.17 -12.42 -5.09
N ASP A 96 3.89 -12.80 -5.14
CA ASP A 96 3.35 -13.61 -6.23
C ASP A 96 3.47 -12.86 -7.57
N ASP A 97 3.10 -11.57 -7.60
CA ASP A 97 3.19 -10.72 -8.80
C ASP A 97 4.66 -10.54 -9.26
N ALA A 98 5.59 -10.49 -8.32
CA ALA A 98 7.03 -10.41 -8.61
C ALA A 98 7.68 -11.77 -8.92
N GLY A 99 6.94 -12.87 -8.82
CA GLY A 99 7.45 -14.22 -9.07
C GLY A 99 8.46 -14.70 -8.03
N ILE A 100 8.40 -14.21 -6.80
CA ILE A 100 9.29 -14.57 -5.69
C ILE A 100 8.54 -15.31 -4.57
N ALA A 101 9.29 -16.01 -3.72
CA ALA A 101 8.72 -16.74 -2.59
C ALA A 101 8.06 -15.78 -1.60
N ARG A 102 6.87 -16.14 -1.12
CA ARG A 102 6.16 -15.42 -0.06
C ARG A 102 6.96 -15.45 1.24
N PRO A 103 6.99 -14.35 2.03
CA PRO A 103 7.64 -14.35 3.33
C PRO A 103 7.00 -15.39 4.27
N SER A 104 7.83 -16.15 4.99
CA SER A 104 7.34 -17.22 5.88
C SER A 104 6.43 -16.70 7.01
N TRP A 105 6.62 -15.45 7.44
CA TRP A 105 5.85 -14.85 8.53
C TRP A 105 4.36 -14.70 8.19
N THR A 106 3.97 -14.61 6.92
CA THR A 106 2.56 -14.46 6.53
C THR A 106 1.70 -15.63 7.00
N ARG A 107 2.29 -16.82 7.13
CA ARG A 107 1.62 -18.02 7.65
C ARG A 107 1.30 -17.94 9.15
N HIS A 108 1.97 -17.06 9.88
CA HIS A 108 1.75 -16.87 11.31
C HIS A 108 0.63 -15.87 11.63
N VAL A 109 0.09 -15.19 10.61
CA VAL A 109 -1.08 -14.31 10.75
C VAL A 109 -2.32 -15.13 10.45
N PRO A 110 -3.15 -15.47 11.45
CA PRO A 110 -4.36 -16.27 11.23
C PRO A 110 -5.38 -15.47 10.41
N PRO A 111 -6.11 -16.11 9.48
CA PRO A 111 -7.18 -15.45 8.73
C PRO A 111 -8.25 -14.85 9.65
N LEU A 112 -8.96 -13.86 9.16
CA LEU A 112 -10.07 -13.23 9.89
C LEU A 112 -11.15 -14.25 10.23
N THR A 113 -11.61 -14.26 11.47
CA THR A 113 -12.74 -15.08 11.93
C THR A 113 -14.05 -14.63 11.26
N HIS A 114 -14.22 -13.31 11.10
CA HIS A 114 -15.36 -12.70 10.42
C HIS A 114 -14.87 -12.02 9.15
N ARG A 115 -15.51 -12.35 8.03
CA ARG A 115 -15.16 -11.76 6.74
C ARG A 115 -15.37 -10.25 6.75
N TRP A 116 -14.38 -9.53 6.29
CA TRP A 116 -14.48 -8.11 6.04
C TRP A 116 -14.81 -7.86 4.55
N ALA A 117 -15.73 -6.95 4.29
CA ALA A 117 -16.07 -6.53 2.94
C ALA A 117 -16.04 -5.01 2.84
N SER A 118 -15.54 -4.48 1.71
CA SER A 118 -15.60 -3.06 1.43
C SER A 118 -17.04 -2.54 1.55
N PRO A 119 -17.25 -1.39 2.20
CA PRO A 119 -18.56 -0.75 2.22
C PRO A 119 -19.00 -0.42 0.81
N GLY A 120 -20.29 -0.55 0.54
CA GLY A 120 -20.86 -0.27 -0.78
C GLY A 120 -22.23 -0.88 -0.99
N THR A 121 -22.75 -0.68 -2.20
CA THR A 121 -24.03 -1.26 -2.63
C THR A 121 -23.95 -2.79 -2.73
N PRO A 122 -25.09 -3.51 -2.72
CA PRO A 122 -25.09 -4.98 -2.91
C PRO A 122 -24.34 -5.42 -4.18
N ARG A 123 -24.47 -4.67 -5.28
CA ARG A 123 -23.78 -4.94 -6.54
C ARG A 123 -22.25 -4.78 -6.40
N MET A 124 -21.80 -3.74 -5.70
CA MET A 124 -20.37 -3.54 -5.44
C MET A 124 -19.79 -4.66 -4.56
N ARG A 125 -20.54 -5.09 -3.55
CA ARG A 125 -20.13 -6.23 -2.70
C ARG A 125 -20.05 -7.55 -3.47
N GLN A 126 -21.02 -7.80 -4.37
CA GLN A 126 -20.99 -8.97 -5.25
C GLN A 126 -19.76 -8.94 -6.15
N ARG A 127 -19.49 -7.80 -6.79
CA ARG A 127 -18.28 -7.62 -7.61
C ARG A 127 -17.00 -7.83 -6.82
N ALA A 128 -16.96 -7.36 -5.57
CA ALA A 128 -15.81 -7.58 -4.71
C ALA A 128 -15.57 -9.07 -4.46
N LEU A 129 -16.62 -9.86 -4.20
CA LEU A 129 -16.50 -11.31 -4.03
C LEU A 129 -15.88 -11.99 -5.27
N GLU A 130 -16.26 -11.57 -6.46
CA GLU A 130 -15.81 -12.16 -7.73
C GLU A 130 -14.38 -11.75 -8.11
N LEU A 131 -13.99 -10.51 -7.78
CA LEU A 131 -12.73 -9.90 -8.20
C LEU A 131 -11.70 -9.73 -7.09
N THR A 132 -11.95 -10.30 -5.93
CA THR A 132 -10.97 -10.28 -4.83
C THR A 132 -9.75 -11.13 -5.18
N PRO A 133 -8.53 -10.60 -5.05
CA PRO A 133 -7.34 -11.41 -5.19
C PRO A 133 -7.33 -12.60 -4.23
N PRO A 134 -6.88 -13.79 -4.66
CA PRO A 134 -6.90 -15.00 -3.82
C PRO A 134 -6.14 -14.82 -2.50
N GLN A 135 -5.09 -13.99 -2.47
CA GLN A 135 -4.33 -13.69 -1.26
C GLN A 135 -5.17 -12.97 -0.20
N LEU A 136 -6.04 -12.05 -0.61
CA LEU A 136 -6.98 -11.37 0.29
C LEU A 136 -8.18 -12.23 0.64
N ALA A 137 -8.74 -12.95 -0.34
CA ALA A 137 -9.88 -13.83 -0.15
C ALA A 137 -9.59 -14.94 0.88
N SER A 138 -8.40 -15.55 0.83
CA SER A 138 -7.96 -16.59 1.77
C SER A 138 -7.81 -16.05 3.20
N ARG A 139 -7.66 -14.74 3.37
CA ARG A 139 -7.57 -14.06 4.66
C ARG A 139 -8.90 -13.51 5.17
N GLY A 140 -9.98 -13.76 4.42
CA GLY A 140 -11.32 -13.28 4.79
C GLY A 140 -11.58 -11.81 4.43
N ILE A 141 -10.78 -11.23 3.52
CA ILE A 141 -10.96 -9.85 3.06
C ILE A 141 -11.53 -9.86 1.65
N ASN A 142 -12.69 -9.24 1.46
CA ASN A 142 -13.36 -9.10 0.17
C ASN A 142 -13.24 -7.67 -0.34
N MET A 143 -12.33 -7.44 -1.27
CA MET A 143 -12.16 -6.16 -1.96
C MET A 143 -11.50 -6.38 -3.32
N THR A 144 -11.86 -5.58 -4.30
CA THR A 144 -11.27 -5.69 -5.64
C THR A 144 -9.81 -5.24 -5.66
N ALA A 145 -9.01 -5.87 -6.53
CA ALA A 145 -7.61 -5.50 -6.68
C ALA A 145 -7.44 -4.01 -7.05
N ASP A 146 -8.28 -3.49 -7.94
CA ASP A 146 -8.25 -2.09 -8.39
C ASP A 146 -8.56 -1.06 -7.27
N SER A 147 -9.10 -1.50 -6.15
CA SER A 147 -9.26 -0.66 -4.95
C SER A 147 -7.92 -0.30 -4.31
N LEU A 148 -6.91 -1.16 -4.44
CA LEU A 148 -5.58 -1.01 -3.85
C LEU A 148 -4.50 -0.78 -4.91
N TRP A 149 -4.42 -1.65 -5.91
CA TRP A 149 -3.40 -1.60 -6.96
C TRP A 149 -3.90 -0.78 -8.12
N ARG A 150 -3.25 0.34 -8.36
CA ARG A 150 -3.53 1.19 -9.52
C ARG A 150 -2.80 0.63 -10.75
N ASN A 151 -3.43 0.70 -11.92
CA ASN A 151 -2.74 0.45 -13.17
C ASN A 151 -1.81 1.64 -13.46
N LEU A 152 -0.59 1.57 -12.93
CA LEU A 152 0.45 2.52 -13.27
C LEU A 152 1.04 2.07 -14.59
N HIS A 153 0.65 2.72 -15.67
CA HIS A 153 1.41 2.63 -16.90
C HIS A 153 2.69 3.46 -16.72
N PRO A 154 3.87 2.91 -16.98
CA PRO A 154 5.05 3.74 -17.17
C PRO A 154 4.66 4.79 -18.21
N LEU A 155 4.80 6.07 -17.87
CA LEU A 155 4.69 7.11 -18.88
C LEU A 155 5.77 6.78 -19.91
N ASP A 156 5.35 6.46 -21.14
CA ASP A 156 6.25 6.35 -22.27
C ASP A 156 7.02 7.66 -22.37
N VAL A 157 8.26 7.60 -21.93
CA VAL A 157 9.23 8.71 -22.02
C VAL A 157 9.91 8.62 -23.38
#